data_1b09b918c1a6ffd35344c98937f89f97
#
_entry.id   1b09b918c1a6ffd35344c98937f89f97
#
_cell.length_a   1.000
_cell.length_b   1.000
_cell.length_c   1.000
_cell.angle_alpha   90.00
_cell.angle_beta   90.00
_cell.angle_gamma   90.00
#
_symmetry.space_group_name_H-M   'P 1'
#
loop_
_entity.id
_entity.type
_entity.pdbx_description
1 polymer ?
#
loop_
_entity_poly.entity_id
_entity_poly.type
_entity_poly.pdbx_seq_one_letter_code
_entity_poly.pdbx_strand_id
1 'polypeptide(L)'
;MIYLPPMIKLEYLKKIRVRWIILAIFLVAIWIVMGNPRLGEWYSRSIYPWVSGMLSRFSCLFPFSVGDCFIYGSIAGLLGYLSYAIIRRRRIGRTIRHVVEYLAWVYVWFYIAWGLNYFREDFFTRTRTTYVPFSSEHFQSFLDAYTDSLNASWVPIETIDREVVKE
;
A
#
# COMPACT_ATOMS: atom_id res chain seq x y z
N MET A 1 -16.55 -25.08 30.67
CA MET A 1 -17.48 -24.34 29.76
C MET A 1 -17.86 -23.05 30.49
N ILE A 2 -17.24 -21.91 30.16
CA ILE A 2 -17.49 -20.62 30.85
C ILE A 2 -18.83 -20.10 30.34
N TYR A 3 -19.83 -20.04 31.21
CA TYR A 3 -21.17 -19.50 30.91
C TYR A 3 -21.07 -17.97 30.95
N LEU A 4 -20.97 -17.33 29.78
CA LEU A 4 -21.05 -15.89 29.68
C LEU A 4 -22.53 -15.44 29.75
N PRO A 5 -22.86 -14.44 30.59
CA PRO A 5 -24.23 -13.95 30.68
C PRO A 5 -24.72 -13.40 29.31
N PRO A 6 -26.03 -13.51 29.01
CA PRO A 6 -26.58 -13.20 27.69
C PRO A 6 -26.32 -11.76 27.21
N MET A 7 -26.20 -10.80 28.11
CA MET A 7 -25.88 -9.41 27.80
C MET A 7 -24.50 -9.23 27.18
N ILE A 8 -23.47 -9.90 27.74
CA ILE A 8 -22.08 -9.85 27.22
C ILE A 8 -22.01 -10.51 25.82
N LYS A 9 -22.81 -11.53 25.58
CA LYS A 9 -22.87 -12.21 24.28
C LYS A 9 -23.50 -11.31 23.20
N LEU A 10 -24.47 -10.50 23.55
CA LEU A 10 -25.15 -9.58 22.61
C LEU A 10 -24.24 -8.40 22.23
N GLU A 11 -23.54 -7.80 23.18
CA GLU A 11 -22.56 -6.74 22.92
C GLU A 11 -21.39 -7.23 22.06
N TYR A 12 -20.88 -8.43 22.34
CA TYR A 12 -19.82 -9.04 21.55
C TYR A 12 -20.24 -9.29 20.09
N LEU A 13 -21.48 -9.76 19.87
CA LEU A 13 -22.03 -9.97 18.54
C LEU A 13 -22.28 -8.64 17.79
N LYS A 14 -22.73 -7.59 18.50
CA LYS A 14 -22.84 -6.24 17.95
C LYS A 14 -21.49 -5.71 17.50
N LYS A 15 -20.46 -5.82 18.31
CA LYS A 15 -19.11 -5.37 18.03
C LYS A 15 -18.48 -6.08 16.83
N ILE A 16 -18.72 -7.38 16.66
CA ILE A 16 -18.28 -8.13 15.48
C ILE A 16 -19.01 -7.64 14.22
N ARG A 17 -20.32 -7.43 14.26
CA ARG A 17 -21.08 -6.94 13.11
C ARG A 17 -20.61 -5.57 12.65
N VAL A 18 -20.38 -4.64 13.57
CA VAL A 18 -19.88 -3.30 13.25
C VAL A 18 -18.53 -3.35 12.55
N ARG A 19 -17.59 -4.16 13.02
CA ARG A 19 -16.27 -4.31 12.38
C ARG A 19 -16.38 -4.82 10.95
N TRP A 20 -17.24 -5.80 10.69
CA TRP A 20 -17.47 -6.32 9.35
C TRP A 20 -18.19 -5.33 8.44
N ILE A 21 -19.10 -4.52 8.99
CA ILE A 21 -19.76 -3.44 8.24
C ILE A 21 -18.73 -2.39 7.83
N ILE A 22 -17.87 -1.95 8.75
CA ILE A 22 -16.82 -0.98 8.45
C ILE A 22 -15.86 -1.55 7.38
N LEU A 23 -15.44 -2.80 7.53
CA LEU A 23 -14.59 -3.47 6.56
C LEU A 23 -15.25 -3.53 5.17
N ALA A 24 -16.53 -3.89 5.11
CA ALA A 24 -17.30 -3.93 3.86
C ALA A 24 -17.36 -2.54 3.20
N ILE A 25 -17.58 -1.48 3.98
CA ILE A 25 -17.60 -0.09 3.47
C ILE A 25 -16.24 0.25 2.84
N PHE A 26 -15.12 -0.05 3.50
CA PHE A 26 -13.79 0.20 2.94
C PHE A 26 -13.53 -0.61 1.68
N LEU A 27 -13.89 -1.89 1.66
CA LEU A 27 -13.73 -2.74 0.47
C LEU A 27 -14.54 -2.22 -0.72
N VAL A 28 -15.79 -1.80 -0.48
CA VAL A 28 -16.64 -1.21 -1.53
C VAL A 28 -16.05 0.12 -2.00
N ALA A 29 -15.58 0.99 -1.10
CA ALA A 29 -14.96 2.26 -1.46
C ALA A 29 -13.70 2.04 -2.31
N ILE A 30 -12.83 1.10 -1.93
CA ILE A 30 -11.66 0.71 -2.71
C ILE A 30 -12.08 0.24 -4.11
N TRP A 31 -13.08 -0.64 -4.19
CA TRP A 31 -13.55 -1.18 -5.46
C TRP A 31 -14.11 -0.10 -6.39
N ILE A 32 -14.84 0.88 -5.85
CA ILE A 32 -15.34 2.05 -6.60
C ILE A 32 -14.17 2.86 -7.16
N VAL A 33 -13.15 3.13 -6.36
CA VAL A 33 -11.95 3.88 -6.80
C VAL A 33 -11.19 3.11 -7.87
N MET A 34 -11.04 1.78 -7.72
CA MET A 34 -10.39 0.91 -8.72
C MET A 34 -11.09 0.93 -10.07
N GLY A 35 -12.42 1.03 -10.08
CA GLY A 35 -13.23 1.11 -11.30
C GLY A 35 -13.29 2.49 -11.95
N ASN A 36 -12.72 3.53 -11.32
CA ASN A 36 -12.82 4.90 -11.82
C ASN A 36 -11.47 5.65 -11.73
N PRO A 37 -10.72 5.75 -12.86
CA PRO A 37 -9.41 6.40 -12.90
C PRO A 37 -9.41 7.85 -12.39
N ARG A 38 -10.52 8.59 -12.58
CA ARG A 38 -10.65 9.98 -12.08
C ARG A 38 -10.67 10.02 -10.55
N LEU A 39 -11.32 9.05 -9.90
CA LEU A 39 -11.31 8.93 -8.44
C LEU A 39 -9.92 8.51 -7.95
N GLY A 40 -9.24 7.63 -8.66
CA GLY A 40 -7.85 7.26 -8.40
C GLY A 40 -6.91 8.47 -8.48
N GLU A 41 -7.08 9.31 -9.50
CA GLU A 41 -6.29 10.55 -9.66
C GLU A 41 -6.60 11.56 -8.53
N TRP A 42 -7.88 11.75 -8.19
CA TRP A 42 -8.28 12.60 -7.07
C TRP A 42 -7.69 12.12 -5.74
N TYR A 43 -7.81 10.81 -5.44
CA TYR A 43 -7.22 10.21 -4.27
C TYR A 43 -5.71 10.48 -4.18
N SER A 44 -5.02 10.23 -5.28
CA SER A 44 -3.57 10.36 -5.38
C SER A 44 -3.05 11.80 -5.19
N ARG A 45 -3.84 12.80 -5.61
CA ARG A 45 -3.47 14.22 -5.46
C ARG A 45 -3.91 14.83 -4.14
N SER A 46 -5.05 14.38 -3.61
CA SER A 46 -5.67 15.03 -2.45
C SER A 46 -5.43 14.29 -1.14
N ILE A 47 -5.55 12.95 -1.12
CA ILE A 47 -5.48 12.15 0.10
C ILE A 47 -4.09 11.54 0.29
N TYR A 48 -3.53 10.93 -0.76
CA TYR A 48 -2.27 10.19 -0.67
C TYR A 48 -1.07 11.02 -0.17
N PRO A 49 -0.89 12.33 -0.51
CA PRO A 49 0.21 13.12 0.02
C PRO A 49 0.19 13.22 1.55
N TRP A 50 -0.98 13.27 2.15
CA TRP A 50 -1.14 13.26 3.61
C TRP A 50 -0.78 11.89 4.20
N VAL A 51 -1.29 10.82 3.59
CA VAL A 51 -0.98 9.44 4.03
C VAL A 51 0.52 9.16 3.92
N SER A 52 1.12 9.46 2.78
CA SER A 52 2.55 9.24 2.56
C SER A 52 3.42 10.11 3.47
N GLY A 53 3.03 11.38 3.67
CA GLY A 53 3.71 12.29 4.58
C GLY A 53 3.68 11.81 6.03
N MET A 54 2.55 11.31 6.52
CA MET A 54 2.44 10.73 7.86
C MET A 54 3.29 9.46 7.99
N LEU A 55 3.20 8.54 7.01
CA LEU A 55 3.97 7.31 7.02
C LEU A 55 5.48 7.57 6.94
N SER A 56 5.91 8.51 6.09
CA SER A 56 7.30 8.92 5.96
C SER A 56 7.84 9.51 7.26
N ARG A 57 7.13 10.47 7.86
CA ARG A 57 7.53 11.06 9.15
C ARG A 57 7.66 10.01 10.24
N PHE A 58 6.70 9.07 10.30
CA PHE A 58 6.76 7.97 11.25
C PHE A 58 7.96 7.05 10.97
N SER A 59 8.21 6.69 9.70
CA SER A 59 9.32 5.83 9.33
C SER A 59 10.69 6.47 9.60
N CYS A 60 10.83 7.78 9.43
CA CYS A 60 12.06 8.51 9.71
C CYS A 60 12.48 8.50 11.19
N LEU A 61 11.58 8.16 12.11
CA LEU A 61 11.92 8.03 13.54
C LEU A 61 12.74 6.77 13.85
N PHE A 62 12.82 5.84 12.92
CA PHE A 62 13.48 4.55 13.13
C PHE A 62 14.65 4.36 12.17
N PRO A 63 15.79 3.79 12.62
CA PRO A 63 16.96 3.52 11.78
C PRO A 63 16.80 2.27 10.90
N PHE A 64 15.61 1.65 10.89
CA PHE A 64 15.29 0.43 10.14
C PHE A 64 14.00 0.60 9.33
N SER A 65 13.79 -0.28 8.37
CA SER A 65 12.58 -0.29 7.54
C SER A 65 11.34 -0.71 8.35
N VAL A 66 10.48 0.25 8.65
CA VAL A 66 9.20 0.01 9.33
C VAL A 66 8.28 -0.87 8.48
N GLY A 67 8.33 -0.74 7.14
CA GLY A 67 7.58 -1.57 6.20
C GLY A 67 7.95 -3.05 6.31
N ASP A 68 9.25 -3.35 6.36
CA ASP A 68 9.73 -4.73 6.50
C ASP A 68 9.33 -5.32 7.85
N CYS A 69 9.45 -4.53 8.94
CA CYS A 69 8.97 -4.95 10.26
C CYS A 69 7.47 -5.26 10.26
N PHE A 70 6.67 -4.48 9.55
CA PHE A 70 5.24 -4.73 9.42
C PHE A 70 4.98 -6.05 8.67
N ILE A 71 5.68 -6.30 7.57
CA ILE A 71 5.52 -7.51 6.76
C ILE A 71 5.93 -8.75 7.56
N TYR A 72 7.16 -8.77 8.11
CA TYR A 72 7.65 -9.91 8.89
C TYR A 72 6.84 -10.12 10.17
N GLY A 73 6.48 -9.05 10.86
CA GLY A 73 5.62 -9.11 12.04
C GLY A 73 4.22 -9.64 11.73
N SER A 74 3.66 -9.27 10.58
CA SER A 74 2.37 -9.79 10.10
C SER A 74 2.41 -11.27 9.80
N ILE A 75 3.46 -11.74 9.11
CA ILE A 75 3.65 -13.16 8.81
C ILE A 75 3.85 -13.95 10.10
N ALA A 76 4.76 -13.50 10.97
CA ALA A 76 5.04 -14.17 12.24
C ALA A 76 3.79 -14.21 13.16
N GLY A 77 3.03 -13.13 13.23
CA GLY A 77 1.78 -13.03 13.96
C GLY A 77 0.71 -13.99 13.45
N LEU A 78 0.58 -14.10 12.12
CA LEU A 78 -0.36 -15.03 11.49
C LEU A 78 0.01 -16.49 11.76
N LEU A 79 1.28 -16.84 11.59
CA LEU A 79 1.80 -18.18 11.85
C LEU A 79 1.67 -18.52 13.36
N GLY A 80 1.99 -17.60 14.24
CA GLY A 80 1.82 -17.75 15.69
C GLY A 80 0.36 -17.95 16.08
N TYR A 81 -0.57 -17.19 15.47
CA TYR A 81 -2.00 -17.38 15.71
C TYR A 81 -2.50 -18.74 15.20
N LEU A 82 -2.06 -19.19 14.03
CA LEU A 82 -2.43 -20.51 13.49
C LEU A 82 -1.91 -21.63 14.38
N SER A 83 -0.65 -21.57 14.81
CA SER A 83 -0.04 -22.53 15.73
C SER A 83 -0.80 -22.58 17.06
N TYR A 84 -1.11 -21.41 17.62
CA TYR A 84 -1.94 -21.32 18.83
C TYR A 84 -3.33 -21.94 18.65
N ALA A 85 -3.97 -21.69 17.52
CA ALA A 85 -5.31 -22.23 17.21
C ALA A 85 -5.29 -23.77 17.10
N ILE A 86 -4.23 -24.35 16.53
CA ILE A 86 -4.02 -25.80 16.41
C ILE A 86 -3.79 -26.40 17.81
N ILE A 87 -2.85 -25.87 18.58
CA ILE A 87 -2.51 -26.37 19.93
C ILE A 87 -3.74 -26.32 20.84
N ARG A 88 -4.50 -25.23 20.79
CA ARG A 88 -5.71 -25.04 21.61
C ARG A 88 -6.97 -25.69 21.01
N ARG A 89 -6.83 -26.46 19.95
CA ARG A 89 -7.95 -27.15 19.25
C ARG A 89 -9.16 -26.22 19.05
N ARG A 90 -8.89 -24.98 18.59
CA ARG A 90 -9.94 -23.98 18.33
C ARG A 90 -10.85 -24.48 17.19
N ARG A 91 -12.12 -24.07 17.19
CA ARG A 91 -13.06 -24.38 16.10
C ARG A 91 -12.53 -23.76 14.79
N ILE A 92 -12.34 -24.60 13.77
CA ILE A 92 -11.79 -24.21 12.45
C ILE A 92 -12.52 -22.98 11.88
N GLY A 93 -13.85 -22.97 11.86
CA GLY A 93 -14.62 -21.85 11.34
C GLY A 93 -14.38 -20.51 12.06
N ARG A 94 -14.05 -20.55 13.36
CA ARG A 94 -13.66 -19.32 14.09
C ARG A 94 -12.27 -18.86 13.68
N THR A 95 -11.35 -19.79 13.51
CA THR A 95 -9.98 -19.50 13.10
C THR A 95 -9.96 -18.91 11.70
N ILE A 96 -10.64 -19.53 10.74
CA ILE A 96 -10.76 -19.03 9.37
C ILE A 96 -11.34 -17.61 9.36
N ARG A 97 -12.41 -17.36 10.09
CA ARG A 97 -13.02 -16.02 10.16
C ARG A 97 -12.05 -14.96 10.64
N HIS A 98 -11.23 -15.24 11.66
CA HIS A 98 -10.25 -14.27 12.18
C HIS A 98 -9.09 -14.06 11.18
N VAL A 99 -8.65 -15.12 10.51
CA VAL A 99 -7.62 -15.02 9.45
C VAL A 99 -8.14 -14.17 8.28
N VAL A 100 -9.35 -14.45 7.80
CA VAL A 100 -9.96 -13.68 6.71
C VAL A 100 -10.17 -12.23 7.12
N GLU A 101 -10.67 -11.96 8.32
CA GLU A 101 -10.82 -10.60 8.84
C GLU A 101 -9.48 -9.86 8.89
N TYR A 102 -8.43 -10.52 9.37
CA TYR A 102 -7.09 -9.96 9.44
C TYR A 102 -6.53 -9.64 8.04
N LEU A 103 -6.58 -10.60 7.12
CA LEU A 103 -6.09 -10.41 5.75
C LEU A 103 -6.88 -9.32 5.00
N ALA A 104 -8.18 -9.23 5.24
CA ALA A 104 -9.00 -8.19 4.64
C ALA A 104 -8.62 -6.79 5.17
N TRP A 105 -8.26 -6.65 6.45
CA TRP A 105 -7.73 -5.40 7.00
C TRP A 105 -6.35 -5.06 6.46
N VAL A 106 -5.46 -6.04 6.28
CA VAL A 106 -4.16 -5.84 5.62
C VAL A 106 -4.35 -5.39 4.18
N TYR A 107 -5.31 -5.98 3.46
CA TYR A 107 -5.68 -5.56 2.10
C TYR A 107 -6.16 -4.11 2.07
N VAL A 108 -7.11 -3.73 2.94
CA VAL A 108 -7.59 -2.34 3.06
C VAL A 108 -6.43 -1.38 3.34
N TRP A 109 -5.57 -1.73 4.31
CA TRP A 109 -4.39 -0.94 4.63
C TRP A 109 -3.47 -0.74 3.44
N PHE A 110 -3.13 -1.82 2.72
CA PHE A 110 -2.28 -1.76 1.53
C PHE A 110 -2.85 -0.81 0.47
N TYR A 111 -4.15 -0.92 0.18
CA TYR A 111 -4.77 -0.07 -0.83
C TYR A 111 -4.83 1.39 -0.41
N ILE A 112 -5.17 1.68 0.84
CA ILE A 112 -5.17 3.05 1.36
C ILE A 112 -3.75 3.61 1.45
N ALA A 113 -2.78 2.82 1.89
CA ALA A 113 -1.42 3.30 2.05
C ALA A 113 -0.69 3.54 0.71
N TRP A 114 -1.01 2.75 -0.33
CA TRP A 114 -0.28 2.79 -1.60
C TRP A 114 -1.05 2.28 -2.82
N GLY A 115 -1.78 1.17 -2.72
CA GLY A 115 -2.33 0.42 -3.84
C GLY A 115 -3.29 1.22 -4.73
N LEU A 116 -4.05 2.16 -4.17
CA LEU A 116 -4.98 3.00 -4.96
C LEU A 116 -4.26 3.90 -5.98
N ASN A 117 -2.97 4.18 -5.80
CA ASN A 117 -2.20 4.96 -6.78
C ASN A 117 -2.00 4.24 -8.12
N TYR A 118 -2.18 2.93 -8.18
CA TYR A 118 -2.13 2.18 -9.44
C TYR A 118 -3.34 2.43 -10.35
N PHE A 119 -4.43 2.94 -9.80
CA PHE A 119 -5.69 3.16 -10.53
C PHE A 119 -5.88 4.63 -10.94
N ARG A 120 -4.78 5.36 -11.07
CA ARG A 120 -4.77 6.74 -11.58
C ARG A 120 -5.02 6.77 -13.08
N GLU A 121 -5.35 7.96 -13.58
CA GLU A 121 -5.33 8.21 -15.01
C GLU A 121 -3.95 7.91 -15.60
N ASP A 122 -3.91 7.42 -16.84
CA ASP A 122 -2.68 7.13 -17.54
C ASP A 122 -1.84 8.41 -17.79
N PHE A 123 -0.59 8.23 -18.14
CA PHE A 123 0.33 9.34 -18.37
C PHE A 123 -0.17 10.28 -19.46
N PHE A 124 -0.67 9.73 -20.57
CA PHE A 124 -1.09 10.50 -21.73
C PHE A 124 -2.32 11.36 -21.43
N THR A 125 -3.30 10.80 -20.73
CA THR A 125 -4.48 11.51 -20.26
C THR A 125 -4.12 12.64 -19.30
N ARG A 126 -3.23 12.39 -18.34
CA ARG A 126 -2.80 13.38 -17.33
C ARG A 126 -1.99 14.53 -17.91
N THR A 127 -1.09 14.24 -18.85
CA THR A 127 -0.22 15.24 -19.47
C THR A 127 -0.85 15.90 -20.68
N ARG A 128 -2.03 15.41 -21.12
CA ARG A 128 -2.69 15.82 -22.38
C ARG A 128 -1.78 15.63 -23.58
N THR A 129 -0.91 14.63 -23.55
CA THR A 129 0.01 14.30 -24.61
C THR A 129 -0.63 13.24 -25.52
N THR A 130 -0.54 13.42 -26.83
CA THR A 130 -1.05 12.43 -27.75
C THR A 130 -0.20 11.17 -27.72
N TYR A 131 -0.85 10.01 -27.58
CA TYR A 131 -0.15 8.73 -27.67
C TYR A 131 0.41 8.56 -29.09
N VAL A 132 1.71 8.37 -29.19
CA VAL A 132 2.40 8.03 -30.44
C VAL A 132 2.86 6.58 -30.32
N PRO A 133 2.50 5.70 -31.28
CA PRO A 133 2.98 4.31 -31.27
C PRO A 133 4.50 4.25 -31.30
N PHE A 134 5.05 3.23 -30.66
CA PHE A 134 6.49 3.01 -30.64
C PHE A 134 7.05 2.86 -32.06
N SER A 135 8.08 3.64 -32.40
CA SER A 135 8.88 3.52 -33.60
C SER A 135 10.34 3.36 -33.22
N SER A 136 10.98 2.31 -33.74
CA SER A 136 12.39 2.03 -33.47
C SER A 136 13.29 3.17 -33.95
N GLU A 137 12.94 3.80 -35.06
CA GLU A 137 13.70 4.92 -35.63
C GLU A 137 13.64 6.16 -34.73
N HIS A 138 12.43 6.54 -34.27
CA HIS A 138 12.27 7.66 -33.34
C HIS A 138 12.94 7.39 -31.99
N PHE A 139 12.90 6.15 -31.54
CA PHE A 139 13.57 5.76 -30.28
C PHE A 139 15.09 5.85 -30.41
N GLN A 140 15.65 5.45 -31.55
CA GLN A 140 17.10 5.55 -31.81
C GLN A 140 17.55 7.02 -31.87
N SER A 141 16.80 7.87 -32.58
CA SER A 141 17.07 9.31 -32.61
C SER A 141 17.02 9.96 -31.23
N PHE A 142 16.04 9.51 -30.40
CA PHE A 142 15.97 9.96 -29.00
C PHE A 142 17.17 9.51 -28.17
N LEU A 143 17.61 8.25 -28.32
CA LEU A 143 18.77 7.73 -27.61
C LEU A 143 20.06 8.49 -27.99
N ASP A 144 20.25 8.77 -29.27
CA ASP A 144 21.40 9.53 -29.75
C ASP A 144 21.42 10.94 -29.14
N ALA A 145 20.29 11.68 -29.24
CA ALA A 145 20.16 13.02 -28.67
C ALA A 145 20.31 13.02 -27.14
N TYR A 146 19.80 11.99 -26.46
CA TYR A 146 19.92 11.84 -25.01
C TYR A 146 21.38 11.57 -24.61
N THR A 147 22.06 10.69 -25.35
CA THR A 147 23.47 10.37 -25.11
C THR A 147 24.36 11.59 -25.32
N ASP A 148 24.11 12.37 -26.38
CA ASP A 148 24.82 13.61 -26.64
C ASP A 148 24.63 14.63 -25.51
N SER A 149 23.39 14.74 -25.01
CA SER A 149 23.05 15.63 -23.89
C SER A 149 23.73 15.20 -22.59
N LEU A 150 23.80 13.88 -22.33
CA LEU A 150 24.54 13.33 -21.17
C LEU A 150 26.04 13.62 -21.29
N ASN A 151 26.63 13.38 -22.44
CA ASN A 151 28.04 13.63 -22.67
C ASN A 151 28.37 15.12 -22.52
N ALA A 152 27.52 16.01 -23.02
CA ALA A 152 27.69 17.45 -22.88
C ALA A 152 27.55 17.96 -21.44
N SER A 153 26.77 17.26 -20.63
CA SER A 153 26.58 17.58 -19.19
C SER A 153 27.62 16.94 -18.27
N TRP A 154 28.47 16.06 -18.81
CA TRP A 154 29.44 15.36 -18.01
C TRP A 154 30.53 16.31 -17.50
N VAL A 155 30.75 16.33 -16.19
CA VAL A 155 31.81 17.09 -15.52
C VAL A 155 32.71 16.10 -14.80
N PRO A 156 34.04 16.14 -15.01
CA PRO A 156 34.97 15.30 -14.28
C PRO A 156 34.99 15.68 -12.81
N ILE A 157 34.58 14.76 -11.93
CA ILE A 157 34.60 14.95 -10.48
C ILE A 157 35.90 14.31 -9.97
N GLU A 158 36.90 15.11 -9.60
CA GLU A 158 38.18 14.61 -9.10
C GLU A 158 38.07 13.99 -7.69
N THR A 159 37.15 14.51 -6.86
CA THR A 159 36.86 13.96 -5.52
C THR A 159 35.38 14.09 -5.21
N ILE A 160 34.76 12.97 -4.80
CA ILE A 160 33.41 12.97 -4.29
C ILE A 160 33.49 13.25 -2.79
N ASP A 161 33.27 14.50 -2.40
CA ASP A 161 33.03 14.81 -0.99
C ASP A 161 31.62 14.36 -0.59
N ARG A 162 31.57 13.25 0.14
CA ARG A 162 30.31 12.65 0.58
C ARG A 162 29.54 13.48 1.59
N GLU A 163 30.16 14.49 2.18
CA GLU A 163 29.48 15.38 3.13
C GLU A 163 28.69 16.48 2.42
N VAL A 164 29.18 16.95 1.27
CA VAL A 164 28.48 17.96 0.45
C VAL A 164 27.23 17.38 -0.25
N VAL A 165 27.18 16.07 -0.48
CA VAL A 165 26.02 15.41 -1.14
C VAL A 165 24.85 15.16 -0.16
N LYS A 166 25.02 15.40 1.15
CA LYS A 166 24.01 15.18 2.19
C LYS A 166 23.19 16.41 2.54
N GLU A 167 23.52 17.57 2.02
CA GLU A 167 22.75 18.81 2.14
C GLU A 167 21.75 18.93 0.96
#